data_3520c60ead2afde982f2422c4f013032
#
_entry.id   3520c60ead2afde982f2422c4f013032
#
_cell.length_a   1.000
_cell.length_b   1.000
_cell.length_c   1.000
_cell.angle_alpha   90.00
_cell.angle_beta   90.00
_cell.angle_gamma   90.00
#
_symmetry.space_group_name_H-M   'P 1'
#
loop_
_entity.id
_entity.type
_entity.pdbx_description
1 polymer ?
#
loop_
_entity_poly.entity_id
_entity_poly.type
_entity_poly.pdbx_seq_one_letter_code
_entity_poly.pdbx_strand_id
1 'polypeptide(L)'
;VVISPSPSSSPSPVTVEQLPALRRRITAVLIASQILGGLGVAVGIALAAVLAKEVSGTESLSGLAPTATVAGTALLSVPLAALMTARGRRPGLVLAYLIGALGATVVVVAAAVENFPLLLVGMAGFGAASSANLQARFAAADLAEPGARARAISNVVWATTIGAVLGPNIAAPAGRSVSGIGIPKEAGPFVWAAGIFLISAVVVALLLRPDPLLTARALEPADDQSAAGRSLRAGFAAVAASPQARLALVTVAIAHTAMVSIMSMTPVDLGHHGASIDLIGLVISGHIAGMYAFSPVMGRLADRIGRLAVIALSVSLLACAALLSGTAGSNHGQTAAGLFVLGLGWSAGLVAGSALLTDSVPQPARAAAQGLSDLTMNTAAGVGGALAGLIVARASYGWLNLIAALLLLPLAAFALFTRGPGRTDVETAAGVEAGTEVGAGDGTGARAEDGTGTRAGAGIVAEDVPKD
;
A
#
# COMPACT_ATOMS: atom_id res chain seq x y z
N VAL A 1 48.56 -28.72 3.55
CA VAL A 1 47.15 -29.09 3.69
C VAL A 1 46.34 -27.86 3.42
N VAL A 2 45.81 -27.73 2.19
CA VAL A 2 44.91 -26.67 1.79
C VAL A 2 43.50 -27.09 2.24
N ILE A 3 42.97 -26.46 3.27
CA ILE A 3 41.58 -26.67 3.68
C ILE A 3 40.73 -25.86 2.70
N SER A 4 40.10 -26.54 1.74
CA SER A 4 39.06 -25.99 0.90
C SER A 4 37.85 -25.61 1.79
N PRO A 5 37.33 -24.38 1.73
CA PRO A 5 36.11 -24.05 2.45
C PRO A 5 34.97 -24.90 1.85
N SER A 6 34.24 -25.58 2.73
CA SER A 6 33.02 -26.32 2.39
C SER A 6 32.03 -25.39 1.67
N PRO A 7 31.31 -25.83 0.62
CA PRO A 7 30.32 -25.03 -0.04
C PRO A 7 29.23 -24.66 0.99
N SER A 8 29.10 -23.36 1.25
CA SER A 8 28.00 -22.80 2.05
C SER A 8 26.69 -23.33 1.48
N SER A 9 25.90 -24.00 2.30
CA SER A 9 24.59 -24.53 1.97
C SER A 9 23.70 -23.38 1.43
N SER A 10 23.62 -23.28 0.11
CA SER A 10 22.62 -22.49 -0.54
C SER A 10 21.23 -23.02 -0.09
N PRO A 11 20.32 -22.20 0.36
CA PRO A 11 18.98 -22.63 0.74
C PRO A 11 18.36 -23.37 -0.46
N SER A 12 17.85 -24.57 -0.21
CA SER A 12 17.20 -25.40 -1.23
C SER A 12 16.16 -24.58 -1.99
N PRO A 13 16.09 -24.66 -3.32
CA PRO A 13 15.11 -23.89 -4.11
C PRO A 13 13.71 -24.27 -3.64
N VAL A 14 12.89 -23.24 -3.36
CA VAL A 14 11.47 -23.41 -2.98
C VAL A 14 10.75 -24.08 -4.15
N THR A 15 10.17 -25.26 -3.91
CA THR A 15 9.41 -25.98 -4.95
C THR A 15 8.04 -25.33 -5.16
N VAL A 16 7.47 -25.49 -6.38
CA VAL A 16 6.14 -24.93 -6.73
C VAL A 16 5.06 -25.42 -5.78
N GLU A 17 5.16 -26.66 -5.30
CA GLU A 17 4.22 -27.26 -4.33
C GLU A 17 4.25 -26.58 -2.96
N GLN A 18 5.37 -26.01 -2.56
CA GLN A 18 5.55 -25.31 -1.27
C GLN A 18 5.02 -23.87 -1.30
N LEU A 19 4.86 -23.26 -2.47
CA LEU A 19 4.45 -21.87 -2.63
C LEU A 19 3.12 -21.50 -1.92
N PRO A 20 2.03 -22.28 -1.97
CA PRO A 20 0.78 -21.92 -1.30
C PRO A 20 0.92 -21.86 0.23
N ALA A 21 1.68 -22.78 0.82
CA ALA A 21 1.94 -22.80 2.26
C ALA A 21 2.84 -21.62 2.66
N LEU A 22 3.88 -21.34 1.87
CA LEU A 22 4.79 -20.23 2.06
C LEU A 22 4.04 -18.88 1.97
N ARG A 23 3.20 -18.69 0.97
CA ARG A 23 2.36 -17.49 0.80
C ARG A 23 1.47 -17.24 2.03
N ARG A 24 0.79 -18.29 2.53
CA ARG A 24 -0.03 -18.20 3.75
C ARG A 24 0.79 -17.79 4.97
N ARG A 25 1.94 -18.42 5.18
CA ARG A 25 2.84 -18.10 6.29
C ARG A 25 3.36 -16.67 6.23
N ILE A 26 3.85 -16.21 5.08
CA ILE A 26 4.36 -14.86 4.89
C ILE A 26 3.24 -13.84 5.12
N THR A 27 2.06 -14.05 4.54
CA THR A 27 0.91 -13.18 4.77
C THR A 27 0.52 -13.10 6.24
N ALA A 28 0.51 -14.22 6.97
CA ALA A 28 0.22 -14.24 8.40
C ALA A 28 1.24 -13.44 9.22
N VAL A 29 2.54 -13.56 8.90
CA VAL A 29 3.60 -12.79 9.56
C VAL A 29 3.46 -11.29 9.27
N LEU A 30 3.13 -10.92 8.02
CA LEU A 30 2.91 -9.52 7.64
C LEU A 30 1.65 -8.94 8.32
N ILE A 31 0.57 -9.72 8.43
CA ILE A 31 -0.63 -9.34 9.19
C ILE A 31 -0.28 -9.13 10.67
N ALA A 32 0.45 -10.04 11.28
CA ALA A 32 0.87 -9.90 12.68
C ALA A 32 1.74 -8.65 12.89
N SER A 33 2.73 -8.42 12.00
CA SER A 33 3.57 -7.21 12.06
C SER A 33 2.76 -5.93 11.83
N GLN A 34 1.73 -5.97 10.97
CA GLN A 34 0.85 -4.85 10.71
C GLN A 34 -0.05 -4.52 11.90
N ILE A 35 -0.57 -5.54 12.59
CA ILE A 35 -1.34 -5.35 13.84
C ILE A 35 -0.46 -4.69 14.89
N LEU A 36 0.72 -5.26 15.14
CA LEU A 36 1.67 -4.73 16.14
C LEU A 36 2.14 -3.32 15.75
N GLY A 37 2.66 -3.15 14.54
CA GLY A 37 3.15 -1.86 14.06
C GLY A 37 2.05 -0.80 14.02
N GLY A 38 0.85 -1.16 13.55
CA GLY A 38 -0.32 -0.29 13.56
C GLY A 38 -0.76 0.11 14.96
N LEU A 39 -0.72 -0.83 15.91
CA LEU A 39 -1.01 -0.57 17.31
C LEU A 39 0.02 0.42 17.91
N GLY A 40 1.30 0.19 17.71
CA GLY A 40 2.35 1.09 18.21
C GLY A 40 2.22 2.50 17.64
N VAL A 41 1.94 2.63 16.33
CA VAL A 41 1.69 3.93 15.68
C VAL A 41 0.45 4.60 16.26
N ALA A 42 -0.66 3.89 16.40
CA ALA A 42 -1.92 4.46 16.88
C ALA A 42 -1.85 4.90 18.34
N VAL A 43 -1.18 4.12 19.21
CA VAL A 43 -0.97 4.46 20.62
C VAL A 43 -0.15 5.75 20.75
N GLY A 44 0.95 5.90 19.96
CA GLY A 44 1.80 7.09 20.02
C GLY A 44 1.12 8.33 19.43
N ILE A 45 0.48 8.21 18.27
CA ILE A 45 -0.18 9.34 17.59
C ILE A 45 -1.33 9.90 18.44
N ALA A 46 -2.02 9.05 19.22
CA ALA A 46 -3.17 9.49 20.03
C ALA A 46 -2.84 10.65 20.98
N LEU A 47 -1.62 10.72 21.50
CA LEU A 47 -1.19 11.79 22.41
C LEU A 47 -0.07 12.69 21.86
N ALA A 48 0.30 12.56 20.60
CA ALA A 48 1.42 13.30 20.00
C ALA A 48 1.25 14.84 20.10
N ALA A 49 0.06 15.35 19.79
CA ALA A 49 -0.23 16.78 19.87
C ALA A 49 -0.29 17.28 21.31
N VAL A 50 -0.83 16.47 22.23
CA VAL A 50 -0.91 16.81 23.66
C VAL A 50 0.49 16.90 24.26
N LEU A 51 1.34 15.89 23.99
CA LEU A 51 2.73 15.89 24.45
C LEU A 51 3.53 17.08 23.85
N ALA A 52 3.30 17.41 22.58
CA ALA A 52 3.95 18.55 21.95
C ALA A 52 3.56 19.88 22.60
N LYS A 53 2.28 20.06 22.98
CA LYS A 53 1.80 21.22 23.73
C LYS A 53 2.47 21.31 25.10
N GLU A 54 2.58 20.18 25.79
CA GLU A 54 3.17 20.11 27.15
C GLU A 54 4.66 20.48 27.10
N VAL A 55 5.43 19.84 26.21
CA VAL A 55 6.89 20.07 26.09
C VAL A 55 7.23 21.45 25.54
N SER A 56 6.40 22.00 24.62
CA SER A 56 6.63 23.34 24.06
C SER A 56 6.09 24.49 24.90
N GLY A 57 5.18 24.21 25.86
CA GLY A 57 4.46 25.22 26.64
C GLY A 57 3.44 26.02 25.84
N THR A 58 3.22 25.71 24.55
CA THR A 58 2.32 26.49 23.69
C THR A 58 1.42 25.60 22.85
N GLU A 59 0.16 26.00 22.69
CA GLU A 59 -0.81 25.28 21.86
C GLU A 59 -0.50 25.39 20.34
N SER A 60 0.10 26.52 19.94
CA SER A 60 0.43 26.79 18.54
C SER A 60 1.41 25.79 17.91
N LEU A 61 2.25 25.15 18.72
CA LEU A 61 3.24 24.18 18.27
C LEU A 61 2.79 22.72 18.36
N SER A 62 1.57 22.46 18.90
CA SER A 62 1.05 21.11 19.09
C SER A 62 0.94 20.29 17.79
N GLY A 63 0.63 20.93 16.69
CA GLY A 63 0.51 20.30 15.37
C GLY A 63 1.85 19.89 14.74
N LEU A 64 2.99 20.39 15.25
CA LEU A 64 4.31 20.08 14.67
C LEU A 64 4.73 18.63 14.93
N ALA A 65 4.30 18.00 16.02
CA ALA A 65 4.66 16.60 16.31
C ALA A 65 4.01 15.62 15.31
N PRO A 66 2.70 15.63 15.05
CA PRO A 66 2.12 14.84 13.96
C PRO A 66 2.75 15.17 12.59
N THR A 67 3.01 16.44 12.31
CA THR A 67 3.66 16.86 11.06
C THR A 67 5.07 16.28 10.92
N ALA A 68 5.87 16.28 11.98
CA ALA A 68 7.19 15.67 12.00
C ALA A 68 7.12 14.15 11.74
N THR A 69 6.09 13.47 12.27
CA THR A 69 5.87 12.04 11.98
C THR A 69 5.60 11.79 10.51
N VAL A 70 4.71 12.57 9.88
CA VAL A 70 4.41 12.46 8.44
C VAL A 70 5.64 12.77 7.59
N ALA A 71 6.37 13.84 7.94
CA ALA A 71 7.63 14.19 7.25
C ALA A 71 8.67 13.08 7.38
N GLY A 72 8.84 12.50 8.57
CA GLY A 72 9.71 11.36 8.80
C GLY A 72 9.31 10.12 7.99
N THR A 73 8.01 9.80 7.92
CA THR A 73 7.48 8.72 7.08
C THR A 73 7.83 8.94 5.60
N ALA A 74 7.62 10.16 5.09
CA ALA A 74 7.93 10.51 3.71
C ALA A 74 9.45 10.43 3.42
N LEU A 75 10.27 11.04 4.26
CA LEU A 75 11.72 11.08 4.08
C LEU A 75 12.38 9.70 4.18
N LEU A 76 11.89 8.84 5.07
CA LEU A 76 12.44 7.50 5.29
C LEU A 76 11.92 6.47 4.29
N SER A 77 10.81 6.73 3.58
CA SER A 77 10.26 5.78 2.60
C SER A 77 11.23 5.46 1.46
N VAL A 78 12.00 6.43 0.97
CA VAL A 78 12.97 6.23 -0.13
C VAL A 78 14.20 5.43 0.32
N PRO A 79 14.95 5.79 1.39
CA PRO A 79 16.10 4.99 1.80
C PRO A 79 15.72 3.58 2.28
N LEU A 80 14.57 3.41 2.93
CA LEU A 80 14.06 2.09 3.29
C LEU A 80 13.72 1.26 2.05
N ALA A 81 13.06 1.86 1.04
CA ALA A 81 12.79 1.19 -0.23
C ALA A 81 14.09 0.82 -0.98
N ALA A 82 15.12 1.66 -0.93
CA ALA A 82 16.44 1.37 -1.49
C ALA A 82 17.08 0.14 -0.81
N LEU A 83 17.02 0.09 0.52
CA LEU A 83 17.51 -1.06 1.29
C LEU A 83 16.71 -2.34 0.93
N MET A 84 15.38 -2.24 0.83
CA MET A 84 14.52 -3.36 0.45
C MET A 84 14.82 -3.83 -0.97
N THR A 85 15.06 -2.90 -1.89
CA THR A 85 15.47 -3.22 -3.27
C THR A 85 16.79 -3.97 -3.31
N ALA A 86 17.76 -3.57 -2.49
CA ALA A 86 19.09 -4.16 -2.45
C ALA A 86 19.16 -5.50 -1.70
N ARG A 87 18.48 -5.60 -0.55
CA ARG A 87 18.66 -6.70 0.43
C ARG A 87 17.39 -7.47 0.76
N GLY A 88 16.26 -7.16 0.12
CA GLY A 88 14.96 -7.79 0.39
C GLY A 88 14.10 -7.01 1.40
N ARG A 89 12.85 -7.46 1.58
CA ARG A 89 11.86 -6.81 2.46
C ARG A 89 12.20 -6.90 3.93
N ARG A 90 12.66 -8.06 4.37
CA ARG A 90 12.92 -8.34 5.78
C ARG A 90 13.88 -7.35 6.44
N PRO A 91 15.13 -7.11 5.94
CA PRO A 91 16.03 -6.16 6.58
C PRO A 91 15.49 -4.72 6.56
N GLY A 92 14.77 -4.32 5.50
CA GLY A 92 14.16 -2.99 5.43
C GLY A 92 13.04 -2.77 6.44
N LEU A 93 12.14 -3.75 6.61
CA LEU A 93 11.07 -3.69 7.60
C LEU A 93 11.63 -3.72 9.04
N VAL A 94 12.61 -4.59 9.31
CA VAL A 94 13.29 -4.64 10.61
C VAL A 94 13.93 -3.31 10.95
N LEU A 95 14.70 -2.73 10.03
CA LEU A 95 15.35 -1.44 10.24
C LEU A 95 14.32 -0.32 10.47
N ALA A 96 13.23 -0.32 9.72
CA ALA A 96 12.17 0.67 9.87
C ALA A 96 11.52 0.62 11.26
N TYR A 97 11.22 -0.58 11.77
CA TYR A 97 10.71 -0.74 13.15
C TYR A 97 11.76 -0.37 14.21
N LEU A 98 13.04 -0.68 13.99
CA LEU A 98 14.12 -0.29 14.92
C LEU A 98 14.30 1.23 14.97
N ILE A 99 14.27 1.93 13.81
CA ILE A 99 14.30 3.39 13.77
C ILE A 99 13.05 3.96 14.46
N GLY A 100 11.88 3.36 14.23
CA GLY A 100 10.64 3.76 14.90
C GLY A 100 10.70 3.60 16.41
N ALA A 101 11.27 2.49 16.91
CA ALA A 101 11.48 2.24 18.34
C ALA A 101 12.47 3.25 18.95
N LEU A 102 13.58 3.54 18.24
CA LEU A 102 14.53 4.56 18.66
C LEU A 102 13.87 5.93 18.68
N GLY A 103 13.09 6.28 17.65
CA GLY A 103 12.33 7.52 17.59
C GLY A 103 11.37 7.68 18.77
N ALA A 104 10.60 6.62 19.09
CA ALA A 104 9.73 6.60 20.26
C ALA A 104 10.50 6.78 21.58
N THR A 105 11.67 6.15 21.72
CA THR A 105 12.55 6.33 22.88
C THR A 105 13.07 7.76 22.97
N VAL A 106 13.47 8.36 21.85
CA VAL A 106 13.90 9.77 21.78
C VAL A 106 12.76 10.71 22.18
N VAL A 107 11.51 10.42 21.78
CA VAL A 107 10.32 11.19 22.24
C VAL A 107 10.19 11.14 23.77
N VAL A 108 10.35 9.96 24.38
CA VAL A 108 10.29 9.80 25.83
C VAL A 108 11.39 10.61 26.53
N VAL A 109 12.63 10.53 26.03
CA VAL A 109 13.74 11.31 26.57
C VAL A 109 13.48 12.82 26.39
N ALA A 110 13.02 13.23 25.22
CA ALA A 110 12.70 14.64 24.93
C ALA A 110 11.63 15.19 25.88
N ALA A 111 10.61 14.37 26.21
CA ALA A 111 9.60 14.74 27.18
C ALA A 111 10.17 14.88 28.60
N ALA A 112 11.07 13.97 29.00
CA ALA A 112 11.67 13.99 30.33
C ALA A 112 12.64 15.17 30.55
N VAL A 113 13.31 15.64 29.45
CA VAL A 113 14.22 16.80 29.51
C VAL A 113 13.58 18.09 28.96
N GLU A 114 12.27 18.09 28.71
CA GLU A 114 11.48 19.22 28.21
C GLU A 114 12.07 19.88 26.93
N ASN A 115 12.62 19.07 26.02
CA ASN A 115 13.29 19.55 24.82
C ASN A 115 12.43 19.36 23.56
N PHE A 116 11.75 20.42 23.12
CA PHE A 116 10.85 20.39 21.98
C PHE A 116 11.52 20.07 20.63
N PRO A 117 12.68 20.65 20.25
CA PRO A 117 13.40 20.23 19.05
C PRO A 117 13.75 18.74 19.03
N LEU A 118 14.19 18.19 20.14
CA LEU A 118 14.50 16.76 20.27
C LEU A 118 13.24 15.91 20.11
N LEU A 119 12.09 16.36 20.62
CA LEU A 119 10.79 15.72 20.42
C LEU A 119 10.44 15.62 18.95
N LEU A 120 10.63 16.67 18.15
CA LEU A 120 10.37 16.64 16.71
C LEU A 120 11.28 15.66 15.97
N VAL A 121 12.58 15.57 16.35
CA VAL A 121 13.50 14.56 15.82
C VAL A 121 13.01 13.14 16.15
N GLY A 122 12.60 12.91 17.41
CA GLY A 122 12.03 11.63 17.84
C GLY A 122 10.77 11.27 17.05
N MET A 123 9.85 12.23 16.84
CA MET A 123 8.63 12.04 16.06
C MET A 123 8.92 11.74 14.58
N ALA A 124 9.93 12.38 14.00
CA ALA A 124 10.36 12.04 12.64
C ALA A 124 10.92 10.61 12.56
N GLY A 125 11.73 10.18 13.53
CA GLY A 125 12.18 8.79 13.64
C GLY A 125 11.02 7.80 13.85
N PHE A 126 10.04 8.16 14.68
CA PHE A 126 8.81 7.38 14.90
C PHE A 126 8.05 7.12 13.60
N GLY A 127 8.06 8.06 12.66
CA GLY A 127 7.48 7.92 11.32
C GLY A 127 8.04 6.75 10.50
N ALA A 128 9.23 6.22 10.82
CA ALA A 128 9.78 5.04 10.16
C ALA A 128 8.90 3.79 10.35
N ALA A 129 8.30 3.61 11.52
CA ALA A 129 7.36 2.51 11.76
C ALA A 129 6.10 2.61 10.90
N SER A 130 5.62 3.83 10.64
CA SER A 130 4.53 4.07 9.68
C SER A 130 4.96 3.69 8.26
N SER A 131 6.20 4.00 7.86
CA SER A 131 6.75 3.55 6.57
C SER A 131 6.85 2.02 6.49
N ALA A 132 7.21 1.30 7.58
CA ALA A 132 7.18 -0.16 7.62
C ALA A 132 5.77 -0.70 7.36
N ASN A 133 4.75 -0.13 8.00
CA ASN A 133 3.36 -0.51 7.81
C ASN A 133 2.90 -0.30 6.34
N LEU A 134 3.31 0.81 5.73
CA LEU A 134 3.02 1.08 4.32
C LEU A 134 3.71 0.07 3.39
N GLN A 135 4.97 -0.30 3.66
CA GLN A 135 5.72 -1.26 2.85
C GLN A 135 5.27 -2.72 3.05
N ALA A 136 4.73 -3.08 4.22
CA ALA A 136 4.25 -4.43 4.50
C ALA A 136 3.14 -4.88 3.53
N ARG A 137 2.26 -3.96 3.06
CA ARG A 137 1.22 -4.27 2.07
C ARG A 137 1.81 -4.72 0.73
N PHE A 138 2.92 -4.11 0.32
CA PHE A 138 3.62 -4.48 -0.91
C PHE A 138 4.38 -5.81 -0.77
N ALA A 139 4.98 -6.05 0.41
CA ALA A 139 5.63 -7.34 0.71
C ALA A 139 4.65 -8.52 0.58
N ALA A 140 3.36 -8.32 0.93
CA ALA A 140 2.32 -9.31 0.72
C ALA A 140 2.02 -9.58 -0.77
N ALA A 141 2.18 -8.56 -1.64
CA ALA A 141 1.97 -8.69 -3.07
C ALA A 141 3.12 -9.34 -3.82
N ASP A 142 4.34 -9.35 -3.25
CA ASP A 142 5.55 -9.84 -3.94
C ASP A 142 5.44 -11.31 -4.38
N LEU A 143 4.84 -12.18 -3.55
CA LEU A 143 4.62 -13.60 -3.85
C LEU A 143 3.18 -13.92 -4.27
N ALA A 144 2.27 -12.94 -4.28
CA ALA A 144 0.90 -13.15 -4.68
C ALA A 144 0.79 -13.37 -6.20
N GLU A 145 -0.16 -14.23 -6.60
CA GLU A 145 -0.49 -14.39 -8.01
C GLU A 145 -1.03 -13.07 -8.58
N PRO A 146 -0.78 -12.76 -9.87
CA PRO A 146 -1.22 -11.52 -10.48
C PRO A 146 -2.71 -11.22 -10.24
N GLY A 147 -3.58 -12.23 -10.34
CA GLY A 147 -5.02 -12.11 -10.09
C GLY A 147 -5.42 -12.01 -8.61
N ALA A 148 -4.48 -12.10 -7.65
CA ALA A 148 -4.73 -12.07 -6.21
C ALA A 148 -3.94 -10.99 -5.45
N ARG A 149 -3.19 -10.11 -6.16
CA ARG A 149 -2.35 -9.08 -5.54
C ARG A 149 -3.14 -8.05 -4.76
N ALA A 150 -4.27 -7.59 -5.29
CA ALA A 150 -5.11 -6.62 -4.59
C ALA A 150 -5.68 -7.20 -3.29
N ARG A 151 -6.07 -8.49 -3.30
CA ARG A 151 -6.51 -9.22 -2.11
C ARG A 151 -5.40 -9.37 -1.08
N ALA A 152 -4.17 -9.68 -1.51
CA ALA A 152 -3.02 -9.80 -0.61
C ALA A 152 -2.71 -8.44 0.07
N ILE A 153 -2.69 -7.35 -0.69
CA ILE A 153 -2.54 -5.98 -0.19
C ILE A 153 -3.64 -5.64 0.82
N SER A 154 -4.90 -5.86 0.44
CA SER A 154 -6.05 -5.48 1.25
C SER A 154 -6.15 -6.23 2.58
N ASN A 155 -5.72 -7.49 2.64
CA ASN A 155 -5.68 -8.26 3.88
C ASN A 155 -4.69 -7.67 4.90
N VAL A 156 -3.54 -7.18 4.44
CA VAL A 156 -2.57 -6.50 5.30
C VAL A 156 -3.10 -5.13 5.71
N VAL A 157 -3.70 -4.36 4.79
CA VAL A 157 -4.33 -3.07 5.10
C VAL A 157 -5.46 -3.23 6.12
N TRP A 158 -6.29 -4.28 5.99
CA TRP A 158 -7.35 -4.60 6.97
C TRP A 158 -6.81 -4.80 8.38
N ALA A 159 -5.65 -5.43 8.53
CA ALA A 159 -5.04 -5.68 9.83
C ALA A 159 -4.77 -4.39 10.63
N THR A 160 -4.64 -3.25 9.96
CA THR A 160 -4.52 -1.93 10.59
C THR A 160 -5.75 -1.56 11.40
N THR A 161 -6.93 -2.10 11.06
CA THR A 161 -8.18 -1.86 11.81
C THR A 161 -8.01 -2.20 13.29
N ILE A 162 -7.33 -3.30 13.60
CA ILE A 162 -7.12 -3.77 14.98
C ILE A 162 -6.28 -2.75 15.74
N GLY A 163 -5.16 -2.28 15.14
CA GLY A 163 -4.31 -1.26 15.75
C GLY A 163 -5.02 0.08 15.94
N ALA A 164 -5.77 0.52 14.92
CA ALA A 164 -6.49 1.78 14.94
C ALA A 164 -7.60 1.82 16.00
N VAL A 165 -8.26 0.69 16.23
CA VAL A 165 -9.32 0.57 17.25
C VAL A 165 -8.71 0.44 18.67
N LEU A 166 -7.67 -0.36 18.83
CA LEU A 166 -7.07 -0.62 20.14
C LEU A 166 -6.16 0.51 20.61
N GLY A 167 -5.48 1.23 19.71
CA GLY A 167 -4.47 2.23 20.04
C GLY A 167 -4.95 3.30 21.01
N PRO A 168 -6.00 4.07 20.71
CA PRO A 168 -6.51 5.10 21.61
C PRO A 168 -6.94 4.55 22.98
N ASN A 169 -7.50 3.33 23.01
CA ASN A 169 -7.93 2.68 24.26
C ASN A 169 -6.76 2.26 25.16
N ILE A 170 -5.59 2.00 24.58
CA ILE A 170 -4.38 1.62 25.31
C ILE A 170 -3.57 2.85 25.74
N ALA A 171 -3.76 4.01 25.13
CA ALA A 171 -2.98 5.21 25.43
C ALA A 171 -3.07 5.64 26.90
N ALA A 172 -4.27 5.65 27.50
CA ALA A 172 -4.45 6.01 28.90
C ALA A 172 -3.85 4.99 29.89
N PRO A 173 -4.05 3.66 29.74
CA PRO A 173 -3.31 2.66 30.52
C PRO A 173 -1.79 2.79 30.36
N ALA A 174 -1.29 3.04 29.17
CA ALA A 174 0.14 3.22 28.92
C ALA A 174 0.70 4.44 29.67
N GLY A 175 -0.04 5.56 29.70
CA GLY A 175 0.32 6.73 30.49
C GLY A 175 0.40 6.42 31.98
N ARG A 176 -0.59 5.69 32.51
CA ARG A 176 -0.59 5.29 33.93
C ARG A 176 0.56 4.34 34.30
N SER A 177 1.01 3.50 33.40
CA SER A 177 2.06 2.50 33.66
C SER A 177 3.43 3.11 33.95
N VAL A 178 3.67 4.34 33.51
CA VAL A 178 4.95 5.06 33.73
C VAL A 178 4.88 6.06 34.88
N SER A 179 3.73 6.18 35.56
CA SER A 179 3.59 7.06 36.70
C SER A 179 4.52 6.59 37.85
N GLY A 180 5.29 7.51 38.39
CA GLY A 180 6.21 7.22 39.51
C GLY A 180 7.65 6.87 39.13
N ILE A 181 8.00 6.82 37.80
CA ILE A 181 9.38 6.58 37.36
C ILE A 181 10.00 7.82 36.69
N GLY A 182 9.45 9.02 36.92
CA GLY A 182 9.98 10.28 36.41
C GLY A 182 9.70 10.53 34.92
N ILE A 183 8.83 9.72 34.28
CA ILE A 183 8.40 9.92 32.90
C ILE A 183 7.02 10.60 32.91
N PRO A 184 6.82 11.69 32.14
CA PRO A 184 5.50 12.28 31.96
C PRO A 184 4.49 11.24 31.48
N LYS A 185 3.28 11.26 32.03
CA LYS A 185 2.23 10.28 31.67
C LYS A 185 1.86 10.34 30.17
N GLU A 186 1.98 11.50 29.55
CA GLU A 186 1.73 11.73 28.13
C GLU A 186 2.81 11.07 27.23
N ALA A 187 3.99 10.77 27.79
CA ALA A 187 5.05 10.04 27.11
C ALA A 187 4.92 8.51 27.26
N GLY A 188 4.08 8.02 28.19
CA GLY A 188 3.86 6.58 28.41
C GLY A 188 3.45 5.80 27.15
N PRO A 189 2.55 6.31 26.30
CA PRO A 189 2.22 5.70 25.02
C PRO A 189 3.43 5.45 24.11
N PHE A 190 4.44 6.30 24.14
CA PHE A 190 5.67 6.14 23.35
C PHE A 190 6.60 5.09 23.94
N VAL A 191 6.61 4.87 25.27
CA VAL A 191 7.30 3.73 25.90
C VAL A 191 6.72 2.41 25.40
N TRP A 192 5.39 2.30 25.37
CA TRP A 192 4.71 1.11 24.86
C TRP A 192 4.93 0.95 23.36
N ALA A 193 4.85 2.04 22.57
CA ALA A 193 5.12 2.03 21.14
C ALA A 193 6.54 1.54 20.84
N ALA A 194 7.56 1.98 21.59
CA ALA A 194 8.93 1.50 21.45
C ALA A 194 9.02 -0.01 21.66
N GLY A 195 8.42 -0.53 22.75
CA GLY A 195 8.36 -1.97 23.02
C GLY A 195 7.64 -2.76 21.93
N ILE A 196 6.49 -2.27 21.45
CA ILE A 196 5.71 -2.88 20.37
C ILE A 196 6.50 -2.91 19.08
N PHE A 197 7.21 -1.84 18.72
CA PHE A 197 8.05 -1.80 17.51
C PHE A 197 9.25 -2.75 17.61
N LEU A 198 9.86 -2.90 18.79
CA LEU A 198 10.90 -3.91 19.02
C LEU A 198 10.34 -5.33 18.83
N ILE A 199 9.17 -5.64 19.37
CA ILE A 199 8.50 -6.92 19.15
C ILE A 199 8.21 -7.12 17.66
N SER A 200 7.71 -6.08 16.95
CA SER A 200 7.48 -6.12 15.51
C SER A 200 8.76 -6.42 14.73
N ALA A 201 9.87 -5.76 15.10
CA ALA A 201 11.18 -6.01 14.49
C ALA A 201 11.64 -7.46 14.70
N VAL A 202 11.47 -8.01 15.91
CA VAL A 202 11.81 -9.41 16.23
C VAL A 202 10.93 -10.39 15.47
N VAL A 203 9.60 -10.16 15.43
CA VAL A 203 8.65 -10.98 14.67
C VAL A 203 9.04 -11.04 13.19
N VAL A 204 9.31 -9.89 12.56
CA VAL A 204 9.74 -9.83 11.16
C VAL A 204 11.13 -10.49 10.98
N ALA A 205 12.09 -10.21 11.86
CA ALA A 205 13.44 -10.75 11.78
C ALA A 205 13.48 -12.28 11.86
N LEU A 206 12.65 -12.89 12.71
CA LEU A 206 12.66 -14.32 12.94
C LEU A 206 11.71 -15.09 12.00
N LEU A 207 10.51 -14.54 11.74
CA LEU A 207 9.44 -15.29 11.08
C LEU A 207 9.29 -14.96 9.59
N LEU A 208 9.72 -13.78 9.10
CA LEU A 208 9.66 -13.42 7.68
C LEU A 208 10.83 -14.07 6.92
N ARG A 209 10.85 -15.40 6.88
CA ARG A 209 11.84 -16.24 6.20
C ARG A 209 11.13 -17.34 5.41
N PRO A 210 11.51 -17.58 4.14
CA PRO A 210 12.43 -16.77 3.34
C PRO A 210 11.85 -15.37 3.04
N ASP A 211 12.72 -14.45 2.59
CA ASP A 211 12.32 -13.09 2.23
C ASP A 211 11.39 -13.09 1.00
N PRO A 212 10.20 -12.45 1.05
CA PRO A 212 9.23 -12.53 -0.03
C PRO A 212 9.75 -11.95 -1.35
N LEU A 213 10.47 -10.82 -1.32
CA LEU A 213 10.99 -10.18 -2.51
C LEU A 213 12.12 -11.00 -3.15
N LEU A 214 13.04 -11.52 -2.33
CA LEU A 214 14.14 -12.34 -2.84
C LEU A 214 13.62 -13.68 -3.38
N THR A 215 12.62 -14.27 -2.74
CA THR A 215 11.97 -15.49 -3.25
C THR A 215 11.25 -15.24 -4.56
N ALA A 216 10.51 -14.13 -4.68
CA ALA A 216 9.84 -13.76 -5.93
C ALA A 216 10.84 -13.58 -7.07
N ARG A 217 11.98 -12.93 -6.80
CA ARG A 217 13.06 -12.77 -7.78
C ARG A 217 13.70 -14.09 -8.21
N ALA A 218 13.86 -15.03 -7.27
CA ALA A 218 14.44 -16.34 -7.58
C ALA A 218 13.51 -17.22 -8.45
N LEU A 219 12.21 -16.91 -8.48
CA LEU A 219 11.22 -17.62 -9.29
C LEU A 219 11.10 -17.04 -10.71
N GLU A 220 11.74 -15.89 -10.99
CA GLU A 220 11.72 -15.27 -12.32
C GLU A 220 12.80 -15.89 -13.25
N PRO A 221 12.54 -15.88 -14.59
CA PRO A 221 13.55 -16.30 -15.58
C PRO A 221 14.86 -15.52 -15.43
N ALA A 222 15.98 -16.17 -15.76
CA ALA A 222 17.33 -15.61 -15.57
C ALA A 222 17.57 -14.30 -16.37
N ASP A 223 16.91 -14.12 -17.51
CA ASP A 223 17.03 -12.95 -18.38
C ASP A 223 16.51 -11.66 -17.74
N ASP A 224 15.55 -11.76 -16.81
CA ASP A 224 14.96 -10.59 -16.12
C ASP A 224 15.73 -10.17 -14.84
N GLN A 225 16.79 -10.85 -14.48
CA GLN A 225 17.50 -10.68 -13.21
C GLN A 225 18.60 -9.60 -13.23
N SER A 226 18.63 -8.69 -14.19
CA SER A 226 19.68 -7.67 -14.30
C SER A 226 19.80 -6.79 -13.04
N ALA A 227 21.04 -6.65 -12.53
CA ALA A 227 21.32 -5.79 -11.37
C ALA A 227 21.00 -4.32 -11.64
N ALA A 228 21.07 -3.86 -12.89
CA ALA A 228 20.78 -2.51 -13.32
C ALA A 228 19.32 -2.09 -13.06
N GLY A 229 18.37 -3.04 -13.13
CA GLY A 229 16.96 -2.80 -12.84
C GLY A 229 16.62 -2.55 -11.37
N ARG A 230 17.58 -2.78 -10.44
CA ARG A 230 17.36 -2.74 -8.98
C ARG A 230 17.71 -1.40 -8.32
N SER A 231 17.92 -0.34 -9.10
CA SER A 231 18.23 0.99 -8.56
C SER A 231 16.99 1.85 -8.37
N LEU A 232 17.06 2.87 -7.50
CA LEU A 232 16.00 3.88 -7.37
C LEU A 232 15.73 4.58 -8.69
N ARG A 233 16.79 4.87 -9.47
CA ARG A 233 16.67 5.46 -10.81
C ARG A 233 15.86 4.58 -11.76
N ALA A 234 16.07 3.26 -11.70
CA ALA A 234 15.29 2.31 -12.49
C ALA A 234 13.81 2.29 -12.06
N GLY A 235 13.52 2.41 -10.76
CA GLY A 235 12.15 2.56 -10.26
C GLY A 235 11.46 3.81 -10.80
N PHE A 236 12.13 4.95 -10.77
CA PHE A 236 11.64 6.20 -11.37
C PHE A 236 11.42 6.07 -12.88
N ALA A 237 12.39 5.49 -13.60
CA ALA A 237 12.29 5.28 -15.04
C ALA A 237 11.14 4.33 -15.41
N ALA A 238 10.95 3.25 -14.63
CA ALA A 238 9.86 2.30 -14.86
C ALA A 238 8.48 2.96 -14.66
N VAL A 239 8.32 3.80 -13.63
CA VAL A 239 7.07 4.55 -13.41
C VAL A 239 6.86 5.56 -14.54
N ALA A 240 7.90 6.29 -14.96
CA ALA A 240 7.82 7.28 -16.03
C ALA A 240 7.46 6.64 -17.38
N ALA A 241 7.97 5.44 -17.66
CA ALA A 241 7.72 4.70 -18.90
C ALA A 241 6.31 4.09 -18.98
N SER A 242 5.68 3.77 -17.84
CA SER A 242 4.37 3.10 -17.82
C SER A 242 3.23 4.09 -17.51
N PRO A 243 2.29 4.33 -18.46
CA PRO A 243 1.10 5.14 -18.18
C PRO A 243 0.27 4.60 -17.02
N GLN A 244 0.17 3.28 -16.90
CA GLN A 244 -0.57 2.62 -15.80
C GLN A 244 0.12 2.80 -14.45
N ALA A 245 1.46 2.72 -14.39
CA ALA A 245 2.21 2.99 -13.17
C ALA A 245 2.08 4.46 -12.73
N ARG A 246 2.09 5.41 -13.67
CA ARG A 246 1.82 6.84 -13.41
C ARG A 246 0.40 7.05 -12.88
N LEU A 247 -0.61 6.41 -13.51
CA LEU A 247 -1.99 6.46 -13.03
C LEU A 247 -2.10 5.92 -11.61
N ALA A 248 -1.46 4.78 -11.33
CA ALA A 248 -1.46 4.17 -10.00
C ALA A 248 -0.87 5.10 -8.93
N LEU A 249 0.29 5.71 -9.22
CA LEU A 249 0.96 6.64 -8.33
C LEU A 249 0.10 7.89 -8.06
N VAL A 250 -0.46 8.49 -9.12
CA VAL A 250 -1.35 9.66 -9.02
C VAL A 250 -2.63 9.31 -8.27
N THR A 251 -3.20 8.12 -8.49
CA THR A 251 -4.39 7.64 -7.76
C THR A 251 -4.15 7.59 -6.26
N VAL A 252 -3.06 6.94 -5.84
CA VAL A 252 -2.73 6.80 -4.41
C VAL A 252 -2.47 8.17 -3.78
N ALA A 253 -1.72 9.04 -4.46
CA ALA A 253 -1.40 10.38 -3.97
C ALA A 253 -2.66 11.26 -3.83
N ILE A 254 -3.49 11.35 -4.87
CA ILE A 254 -4.71 12.19 -4.86
C ILE A 254 -5.74 11.66 -3.86
N ALA A 255 -5.98 10.34 -3.84
CA ALA A 255 -6.93 9.75 -2.88
C ALA A 255 -6.51 10.03 -1.44
N HIS A 256 -5.20 9.94 -1.15
CA HIS A 256 -4.68 10.20 0.19
C HIS A 256 -4.72 11.69 0.55
N THR A 257 -4.38 12.57 -0.40
CA THR A 257 -4.44 14.02 -0.20
C THR A 257 -5.87 14.49 0.07
N ALA A 258 -6.84 14.06 -0.74
CA ALA A 258 -8.24 14.39 -0.54
C ALA A 258 -8.74 13.91 0.83
N MET A 259 -8.41 12.67 1.20
CA MET A 259 -8.78 12.07 2.48
C MET A 259 -8.18 12.86 3.64
N VAL A 260 -6.87 13.13 3.65
CA VAL A 260 -6.19 13.83 4.75
C VAL A 260 -6.73 15.27 4.88
N SER A 261 -6.92 15.97 3.76
CA SER A 261 -7.41 17.35 3.76
C SER A 261 -8.82 17.47 4.35
N ILE A 262 -9.74 16.62 3.91
CA ILE A 262 -11.14 16.66 4.38
C ILE A 262 -11.21 16.19 5.83
N MET A 263 -10.62 15.03 6.15
CA MET A 263 -10.67 14.44 7.48
C MET A 263 -10.07 15.36 8.55
N SER A 264 -8.95 16.03 8.26
CA SER A 264 -8.27 16.88 9.24
C SER A 264 -9.09 18.09 9.67
N MET A 265 -9.94 18.61 8.79
CA MET A 265 -10.77 19.78 9.06
C MET A 265 -12.20 19.44 9.51
N THR A 266 -12.62 18.19 9.38
CA THR A 266 -13.97 17.77 9.81
C THR A 266 -14.24 17.98 11.31
N PRO A 267 -13.33 17.66 12.26
CA PRO A 267 -13.57 17.95 13.68
C PRO A 267 -13.78 19.43 13.97
N VAL A 268 -13.08 20.31 13.23
CA VAL A 268 -13.21 21.77 13.35
C VAL A 268 -14.58 22.22 12.86
N ASP A 269 -14.99 21.73 11.69
CA ASP A 269 -16.29 22.05 11.10
C ASP A 269 -17.46 21.55 11.97
N LEU A 270 -17.41 20.30 12.42
CA LEU A 270 -18.40 19.72 13.33
C LEU A 270 -18.49 20.50 14.65
N GLY A 271 -17.35 20.91 15.20
CA GLY A 271 -17.28 21.72 16.42
C GLY A 271 -17.94 23.10 16.23
N HIS A 272 -17.70 23.76 15.09
CA HIS A 272 -18.36 25.03 14.75
C HIS A 272 -19.88 24.90 14.63
N HIS A 273 -20.37 23.72 14.22
CA HIS A 273 -21.80 23.41 14.13
C HIS A 273 -22.39 22.80 15.42
N GLY A 274 -21.67 22.86 16.55
CA GLY A 274 -22.18 22.47 17.88
C GLY A 274 -22.17 20.95 18.13
N ALA A 275 -21.40 20.16 17.38
CA ALA A 275 -21.26 18.73 17.62
C ALA A 275 -20.53 18.48 18.94
N SER A 276 -21.01 17.50 19.74
CA SER A 276 -20.31 17.04 20.93
C SER A 276 -19.00 16.30 20.56
N ILE A 277 -18.05 16.28 21.49
CA ILE A 277 -16.78 15.54 21.32
C ILE A 277 -17.04 14.06 21.04
N ASP A 278 -18.06 13.48 21.70
CA ASP A 278 -18.43 12.06 21.48
C ASP A 278 -18.92 11.82 20.06
N LEU A 279 -19.72 12.73 19.51
CA LEU A 279 -20.18 12.64 18.12
C LEU A 279 -19.03 12.78 17.12
N ILE A 280 -18.11 13.73 17.36
CA ILE A 280 -16.90 13.89 16.53
C ILE A 280 -16.08 12.59 16.57
N GLY A 281 -15.90 12.00 17.76
CA GLY A 281 -15.20 10.71 17.90
C GLY A 281 -15.89 9.57 17.14
N LEU A 282 -17.22 9.50 17.18
CA LEU A 282 -18.00 8.50 16.45
C LEU A 282 -17.83 8.66 14.93
N VAL A 283 -17.89 9.89 14.42
CA VAL A 283 -17.71 10.21 12.99
C VAL A 283 -16.32 9.80 12.51
N ILE A 284 -15.27 10.14 13.26
CA ILE A 284 -13.89 9.73 12.94
C ILE A 284 -13.73 8.22 13.00
N SER A 285 -14.34 7.55 13.98
CA SER A 285 -14.31 6.08 14.08
C SER A 285 -14.99 5.41 12.89
N GLY A 286 -16.12 5.95 12.45
CA GLY A 286 -16.82 5.51 11.24
C GLY A 286 -15.96 5.68 9.97
N HIS A 287 -15.25 6.81 9.85
CA HIS A 287 -14.30 7.05 8.77
C HIS A 287 -13.17 6.00 8.76
N ILE A 288 -12.54 5.77 9.90
CA ILE A 288 -11.46 4.77 10.05
C ILE A 288 -11.96 3.36 9.70
N ALA A 289 -13.20 3.02 10.09
CA ALA A 289 -13.81 1.77 9.70
C ALA A 289 -13.98 1.68 8.17
N GLY A 290 -14.43 2.75 7.51
CA GLY A 290 -14.49 2.84 6.05
C GLY A 290 -13.13 2.62 5.38
N MET A 291 -12.07 3.19 5.94
CA MET A 291 -10.71 3.05 5.41
C MET A 291 -10.19 1.62 5.45
N TYR A 292 -10.32 0.95 6.58
CA TYR A 292 -9.59 -0.29 6.83
C TYR A 292 -10.47 -1.54 6.88
N ALA A 293 -11.64 -1.49 7.53
CA ALA A 293 -12.47 -2.67 7.74
C ALA A 293 -13.02 -3.23 6.42
N PHE A 294 -13.29 -2.36 5.44
CA PHE A 294 -13.81 -2.74 4.13
C PHE A 294 -12.73 -2.99 3.08
N SER A 295 -11.45 -2.84 3.41
CA SER A 295 -10.35 -3.04 2.44
C SER A 295 -10.36 -4.45 1.79
N PRO A 296 -10.72 -5.58 2.48
CA PRO A 296 -10.80 -6.88 1.81
C PRO A 296 -11.89 -6.95 0.73
N VAL A 297 -12.96 -6.16 0.87
CA VAL A 297 -14.01 -6.03 -0.17
C VAL A 297 -13.41 -5.35 -1.40
N MET A 298 -12.68 -4.22 -1.20
CA MET A 298 -12.02 -3.50 -2.28
C MET A 298 -10.96 -4.37 -2.98
N GLY A 299 -10.22 -5.17 -2.23
CA GLY A 299 -9.24 -6.11 -2.78
C GLY A 299 -9.86 -7.19 -3.66
N ARG A 300 -10.93 -7.83 -3.17
CA ARG A 300 -11.67 -8.84 -3.96
C ARG A 300 -12.29 -8.24 -5.21
N LEU A 301 -12.83 -7.03 -5.08
CA LEU A 301 -13.44 -6.31 -6.20
C LEU A 301 -12.37 -5.97 -7.25
N ALA A 302 -11.20 -5.45 -6.84
CA ALA A 302 -10.10 -5.14 -7.74
C ALA A 302 -9.54 -6.37 -8.47
N ASP A 303 -9.56 -7.54 -7.81
CA ASP A 303 -9.14 -8.79 -8.44
C ASP A 303 -10.22 -9.35 -9.42
N ARG A 304 -11.52 -9.08 -9.17
CA ARG A 304 -12.63 -9.59 -9.99
C ARG A 304 -12.97 -8.73 -11.20
N ILE A 305 -13.16 -7.41 -10.98
CA ILE A 305 -13.60 -6.47 -12.03
C ILE A 305 -12.46 -5.63 -12.60
N GLY A 306 -11.24 -5.84 -12.10
CA GLY A 306 -10.03 -5.15 -12.54
C GLY A 306 -9.69 -3.89 -11.74
N ARG A 307 -8.38 -3.54 -11.76
CA ARG A 307 -7.80 -2.42 -10.99
C ARG A 307 -8.38 -1.07 -11.43
N LEU A 308 -8.53 -0.86 -12.74
CA LEU A 308 -9.04 0.39 -13.30
C LEU A 308 -10.50 0.66 -12.93
N ALA A 309 -11.34 -0.38 -12.88
CA ALA A 309 -12.73 -0.24 -12.46
C ALA A 309 -12.83 0.19 -10.98
N VAL A 310 -11.97 -0.36 -10.10
CA VAL A 310 -11.96 0.02 -8.68
C VAL A 310 -11.32 1.39 -8.46
N ILE A 311 -10.38 1.83 -9.30
CA ILE A 311 -9.88 3.22 -9.31
C ILE A 311 -11.02 4.17 -9.70
N ALA A 312 -11.82 3.85 -10.72
CA ALA A 312 -13.00 4.66 -11.07
C ALA A 312 -14.03 4.70 -9.94
N LEU A 313 -14.26 3.56 -9.26
CA LEU A 313 -15.09 3.51 -8.04
C LEU A 313 -14.52 4.42 -6.94
N SER A 314 -13.20 4.40 -6.71
CA SER A 314 -12.54 5.29 -5.74
C SER A 314 -12.82 6.76 -6.06
N VAL A 315 -12.63 7.17 -7.31
CA VAL A 315 -12.91 8.56 -7.75
C VAL A 315 -14.38 8.92 -7.49
N SER A 316 -15.31 8.04 -7.84
CA SER A 316 -16.75 8.26 -7.61
C SER A 316 -17.10 8.38 -6.12
N LEU A 317 -16.53 7.50 -5.28
CA LEU A 317 -16.75 7.52 -3.83
C LEU A 317 -16.15 8.79 -3.21
N LEU A 318 -14.93 9.19 -3.61
CA LEU A 318 -14.28 10.40 -3.11
C LEU A 318 -15.05 11.68 -3.53
N ALA A 319 -15.54 11.71 -4.77
CA ALA A 319 -16.38 12.83 -5.24
C ALA A 319 -17.72 12.90 -4.48
N CYS A 320 -18.37 11.74 -4.27
CA CYS A 320 -19.59 11.63 -3.47
C CYS A 320 -19.33 12.08 -2.02
N ALA A 321 -18.22 11.67 -1.42
CA ALA A 321 -17.82 12.06 -0.08
C ALA A 321 -17.62 13.58 0.04
N ALA A 322 -16.90 14.18 -0.92
CA ALA A 322 -16.69 15.62 -0.97
C ALA A 322 -18.01 16.39 -1.12
N LEU A 323 -18.93 15.89 -1.96
CA LEU A 323 -20.26 16.46 -2.12
C LEU A 323 -21.07 16.37 -0.82
N LEU A 324 -21.14 15.18 -0.21
CA LEU A 324 -21.88 14.98 1.04
C LEU A 324 -21.30 15.85 2.17
N SER A 325 -19.99 15.83 2.39
CA SER A 325 -19.36 16.59 3.47
C SER A 325 -19.38 18.10 3.19
N GLY A 326 -19.18 18.52 1.92
CA GLY A 326 -19.10 19.94 1.56
C GLY A 326 -20.46 20.66 1.57
N THR A 327 -21.57 19.93 1.46
CA THR A 327 -22.94 20.47 1.48
C THR A 327 -23.70 20.19 2.78
N ALA A 328 -23.07 19.55 3.76
CA ALA A 328 -23.74 19.10 4.97
C ALA A 328 -24.20 20.25 5.88
N GLY A 329 -23.45 21.36 5.96
CA GLY A 329 -23.72 22.44 6.91
C GLY A 329 -23.84 21.89 8.34
N SER A 330 -24.96 22.15 9.00
CA SER A 330 -25.24 21.65 10.36
C SER A 330 -25.76 20.20 10.42
N ASN A 331 -25.90 19.52 9.29
CA ASN A 331 -26.36 18.14 9.27
C ASN A 331 -25.23 17.15 9.59
N HIS A 332 -25.02 16.86 10.87
CA HIS A 332 -23.97 15.96 11.36
C HIS A 332 -24.07 14.53 10.78
N GLY A 333 -25.29 14.03 10.51
CA GLY A 333 -25.51 12.73 9.90
C GLY A 333 -24.99 12.66 8.46
N GLN A 334 -25.18 13.73 7.70
CA GLN A 334 -24.66 13.84 6.33
C GLN A 334 -23.13 13.93 6.33
N THR A 335 -22.51 14.70 7.27
CA THR A 335 -21.05 14.74 7.45
C THR A 335 -20.51 13.35 7.80
N ALA A 336 -21.16 12.63 8.72
CA ALA A 336 -20.77 11.28 9.11
C ALA A 336 -20.80 10.30 7.92
N ALA A 337 -21.90 10.35 7.14
CA ALA A 337 -22.02 9.55 5.92
C ALA A 337 -20.94 9.92 4.89
N GLY A 338 -20.66 11.21 4.69
CA GLY A 338 -19.62 11.72 3.82
C GLY A 338 -18.23 11.20 4.22
N LEU A 339 -17.89 11.25 5.52
CA LEU A 339 -16.62 10.75 6.02
C LEU A 339 -16.48 9.22 5.90
N PHE A 340 -17.54 8.47 6.16
CA PHE A 340 -17.53 7.02 5.96
C PHE A 340 -17.25 6.67 4.50
N VAL A 341 -17.95 7.33 3.56
CA VAL A 341 -17.74 7.17 2.11
C VAL A 341 -16.33 7.64 1.69
N LEU A 342 -15.79 8.70 2.31
CA LEU A 342 -14.41 9.14 2.12
C LEU A 342 -13.41 8.02 2.46
N GLY A 343 -13.63 7.33 3.59
CA GLY A 343 -12.82 6.18 3.99
C GLY A 343 -12.88 5.04 2.98
N LEU A 344 -14.08 4.70 2.48
CA LEU A 344 -14.26 3.68 1.43
C LEU A 344 -13.55 4.07 0.12
N GLY A 345 -13.68 5.33 -0.30
CA GLY A 345 -13.02 5.87 -1.50
C GLY A 345 -11.50 5.80 -1.41
N TRP A 346 -10.95 6.18 -0.27
CA TRP A 346 -9.52 6.06 0.02
C TRP A 346 -9.05 4.60 -0.02
N SER A 347 -9.80 3.71 0.64
CA SER A 347 -9.49 2.27 0.66
C SER A 347 -9.43 1.68 -0.75
N ALA A 348 -10.41 2.00 -1.59
CA ALA A 348 -10.46 1.57 -2.98
C ALA A 348 -9.25 2.07 -3.77
N GLY A 349 -8.90 3.37 -3.64
CA GLY A 349 -7.77 4.00 -4.32
C GLY A 349 -6.42 3.44 -3.87
N LEU A 350 -6.24 3.27 -2.56
CA LEU A 350 -5.01 2.70 -2.01
C LEU A 350 -4.79 1.26 -2.47
N VAL A 351 -5.80 0.40 -2.34
CA VAL A 351 -5.70 -1.03 -2.65
C VAL A 351 -5.53 -1.24 -4.15
N ALA A 352 -6.40 -0.65 -4.97
CA ALA A 352 -6.35 -0.81 -6.42
C ALA A 352 -5.13 -0.12 -7.04
N GLY A 353 -4.78 1.09 -6.57
CA GLY A 353 -3.59 1.82 -7.01
C GLY A 353 -2.30 1.09 -6.66
N SER A 354 -2.18 0.57 -5.42
CA SER A 354 -1.00 -0.21 -5.01
C SER A 354 -0.85 -1.50 -5.82
N ALA A 355 -1.96 -2.19 -6.11
CA ALA A 355 -1.97 -3.38 -6.94
C ALA A 355 -1.61 -3.06 -8.39
N LEU A 356 -2.20 -2.00 -8.98
CA LEU A 356 -1.90 -1.56 -10.34
C LEU A 356 -0.42 -1.17 -10.48
N LEU A 357 0.15 -0.44 -9.51
CA LEU A 357 1.57 -0.10 -9.51
C LEU A 357 2.44 -1.36 -9.54
N THR A 358 2.12 -2.34 -8.70
CA THR A 358 2.86 -3.61 -8.64
C THR A 358 2.75 -4.42 -9.93
N ASP A 359 1.57 -4.38 -10.59
CA ASP A 359 1.32 -5.08 -11.85
C ASP A 359 2.01 -4.40 -13.05
N SER A 360 2.21 -3.06 -13.00
CA SER A 360 2.65 -2.24 -14.12
C SER A 360 4.16 -1.95 -14.14
N VAL A 361 4.90 -2.42 -13.13
CA VAL A 361 6.35 -2.19 -13.00
C VAL A 361 7.08 -3.53 -12.99
N PRO A 362 8.19 -3.66 -13.77
CA PRO A 362 9.03 -4.86 -13.75
C PRO A 362 9.49 -5.20 -12.33
N GLN A 363 9.53 -6.48 -12.01
CA GLN A 363 9.80 -6.97 -10.67
C GLN A 363 11.09 -6.39 -10.04
N PRO A 364 12.22 -6.25 -10.75
CA PRO A 364 13.45 -5.69 -10.16
C PRO A 364 13.28 -4.25 -9.66
N ALA A 365 12.40 -3.44 -10.30
CA ALA A 365 12.18 -2.04 -9.98
C ALA A 365 11.01 -1.80 -8.99
N ARG A 366 10.22 -2.84 -8.66
CA ARG A 366 8.99 -2.71 -7.84
C ARG A 366 9.21 -2.03 -6.50
N ALA A 367 10.19 -2.48 -5.73
CA ALA A 367 10.41 -1.91 -4.39
C ALA A 367 10.77 -0.43 -4.43
N ALA A 368 11.55 -0.01 -5.45
CA ALA A 368 11.90 1.39 -5.66
C ALA A 368 10.67 2.23 -6.08
N ALA A 369 9.84 1.72 -7.01
CA ALA A 369 8.60 2.37 -7.44
C ALA A 369 7.59 2.50 -6.29
N GLN A 370 7.50 1.49 -5.42
CA GLN A 370 6.64 1.49 -4.24
C GLN A 370 7.11 2.51 -3.19
N GLY A 371 8.42 2.64 -2.97
CA GLY A 371 8.98 3.69 -2.12
C GLY A 371 8.70 5.10 -2.66
N LEU A 372 8.78 5.28 -3.99
CA LEU A 372 8.37 6.52 -4.65
C LEU A 372 6.88 6.82 -4.43
N SER A 373 6.02 5.81 -4.53
CA SER A 373 4.59 5.94 -4.28
C SER A 373 4.30 6.41 -2.85
N ASP A 374 4.97 5.81 -1.86
CA ASP A 374 4.79 6.19 -0.45
C ASP A 374 5.34 7.61 -0.18
N LEU A 375 6.48 7.98 -0.77
CA LEU A 375 7.00 9.34 -0.68
C LEU A 375 6.01 10.35 -1.26
N THR A 376 5.55 10.12 -2.49
CA THR A 376 4.63 11.03 -3.19
C THR A 376 3.31 11.15 -2.43
N MET A 377 2.75 10.03 -1.98
CA MET A 377 1.51 9.97 -1.20
C MET A 377 1.61 10.82 0.08
N ASN A 378 2.64 10.58 0.89
CA ASN A 378 2.77 11.29 2.18
C ASN A 378 3.13 12.76 2.01
N THR A 379 3.99 13.11 1.03
CA THR A 379 4.35 14.50 0.74
C THR A 379 3.13 15.28 0.25
N ALA A 380 2.40 14.73 -0.72
CA ALA A 380 1.19 15.38 -1.25
C ALA A 380 0.10 15.55 -0.17
N ALA A 381 -0.09 14.54 0.68
CA ALA A 381 -1.03 14.61 1.79
C ALA A 381 -0.60 15.61 2.87
N GLY A 382 0.70 15.68 3.17
CA GLY A 382 1.23 16.68 4.11
C GLY A 382 1.00 18.11 3.62
N VAL A 383 1.28 18.38 2.34
CA VAL A 383 0.98 19.68 1.70
C VAL A 383 -0.53 19.95 1.67
N GLY A 384 -1.33 18.97 1.26
CA GLY A 384 -2.79 19.08 1.22
C GLY A 384 -3.40 19.36 2.59
N GLY A 385 -2.95 18.67 3.63
CA GLY A 385 -3.38 18.91 5.01
C GLY A 385 -3.03 20.30 5.54
N ALA A 386 -1.82 20.79 5.23
CA ALA A 386 -1.42 22.15 5.59
C ALA A 386 -2.26 23.22 4.88
N LEU A 387 -2.52 23.02 3.58
CA LEU A 387 -3.38 23.93 2.81
C LEU A 387 -4.84 23.86 3.24
N ALA A 388 -5.32 22.70 3.71
CA ALA A 388 -6.70 22.52 4.15
C ALA A 388 -7.08 23.49 5.27
N GLY A 389 -6.23 23.65 6.28
CA GLY A 389 -6.43 24.61 7.36
C GLY A 389 -6.51 26.05 6.86
N LEU A 390 -5.64 26.43 5.91
CA LEU A 390 -5.63 27.75 5.31
C LEU A 390 -6.90 28.02 4.48
N ILE A 391 -7.36 27.02 3.71
CA ILE A 391 -8.59 27.11 2.90
C ILE A 391 -9.80 27.30 3.82
N VAL A 392 -9.91 26.48 4.86
CA VAL A 392 -11.06 26.57 5.80
C VAL A 392 -11.07 27.88 6.54
N ALA A 393 -9.89 28.40 6.98
CA ALA A 393 -9.78 29.67 7.68
C ALA A 393 -10.14 30.88 6.81
N ARG A 394 -9.92 30.84 5.48
CA ARG A 394 -10.16 31.97 4.58
C ARG A 394 -11.44 31.87 3.76
N ALA A 395 -11.96 30.67 3.60
CA ALA A 395 -13.16 30.45 2.81
C ALA A 395 -14.21 29.65 3.62
N SER A 396 -14.20 28.32 3.55
CA SER A 396 -15.04 27.44 4.36
C SER A 396 -14.68 25.98 4.15
N TYR A 397 -15.27 25.10 4.97
CA TYR A 397 -15.17 23.65 4.78
C TYR A 397 -15.79 23.18 3.46
N GLY A 398 -16.87 23.83 3.00
CA GLY A 398 -17.47 23.57 1.68
C GLY A 398 -16.51 23.84 0.51
N TRP A 399 -15.75 24.95 0.55
CA TRP A 399 -14.73 25.25 -0.45
C TRP A 399 -13.57 24.23 -0.45
N LEU A 400 -13.16 23.78 0.73
CA LEU A 400 -12.16 22.70 0.84
C LEU A 400 -12.63 21.44 0.11
N ASN A 401 -13.87 21.03 0.35
CA ASN A 401 -14.47 19.85 -0.29
C ASN A 401 -14.61 20.04 -1.82
N LEU A 402 -14.97 21.22 -2.27
CA LEU A 402 -15.05 21.54 -3.70
C LEU A 402 -13.67 21.43 -4.36
N ILE A 403 -12.62 21.99 -3.75
CA ILE A 403 -11.24 21.88 -4.25
C ILE A 403 -10.78 20.42 -4.27
N ALA A 404 -11.10 19.63 -3.23
CA ALA A 404 -10.80 18.20 -3.21
C ALA A 404 -11.53 17.45 -4.33
N ALA A 405 -12.79 17.78 -4.63
CA ALA A 405 -13.54 17.21 -5.75
C ALA A 405 -12.93 17.60 -7.11
N LEU A 406 -12.54 18.85 -7.29
CA LEU A 406 -11.88 19.32 -8.52
C LEU A 406 -10.52 18.64 -8.74
N LEU A 407 -9.79 18.32 -7.68
CA LEU A 407 -8.53 17.59 -7.75
C LEU A 407 -8.72 16.16 -8.31
N LEU A 408 -9.92 15.58 -8.23
CA LEU A 408 -10.24 14.28 -8.81
C LEU A 408 -10.44 14.30 -10.32
N LEU A 409 -10.74 15.47 -10.92
CA LEU A 409 -11.01 15.57 -12.37
C LEU A 409 -9.82 15.14 -13.26
N PRO A 410 -8.57 15.60 -13.01
CA PRO A 410 -7.43 15.10 -13.80
C PRO A 410 -7.22 13.61 -13.63
N LEU A 411 -7.48 13.05 -12.44
CA LEU A 411 -7.40 11.61 -12.19
C LEU A 411 -8.46 10.85 -12.99
N ALA A 412 -9.70 11.33 -12.99
CA ALA A 412 -10.78 10.75 -13.79
C ALA A 412 -10.46 10.79 -15.29
N ALA A 413 -10.01 11.94 -15.80
CA ALA A 413 -9.59 12.09 -17.19
C ALA A 413 -8.44 11.12 -17.53
N PHE A 414 -7.39 11.06 -16.71
CA PHE A 414 -6.26 10.18 -16.93
C PHE A 414 -6.66 8.69 -16.92
N ALA A 415 -7.57 8.29 -16.03
CA ALA A 415 -8.10 6.93 -15.98
C ALA A 415 -8.88 6.57 -17.25
N LEU A 416 -9.59 7.52 -17.86
CA LEU A 416 -10.29 7.32 -19.14
C LEU A 416 -9.30 7.15 -20.31
N PHE A 417 -8.25 7.96 -20.37
CA PHE A 417 -7.23 7.89 -21.42
C PHE A 417 -6.35 6.63 -21.33
N THR A 418 -6.17 6.05 -20.15
CA THR A 418 -5.39 4.82 -19.97
C THR A 418 -6.19 3.54 -20.18
N ARG A 419 -7.51 3.63 -20.40
CA ARG A 419 -8.32 2.55 -20.95
C ARG A 419 -7.95 2.44 -22.43
N GLY A 420 -6.94 1.64 -22.77
CA GLY A 420 -6.66 1.28 -24.16
C GLY A 420 -7.89 0.60 -24.80
N PRO A 421 -7.96 0.50 -26.15
CA PRO A 421 -9.06 -0.15 -26.84
C PRO A 421 -9.27 -1.54 -26.25
N GLY A 422 -10.50 -1.81 -25.88
CA GLY A 422 -10.88 -2.91 -25.02
C GLY A 422 -10.61 -4.26 -25.70
N ARG A 423 -10.40 -5.24 -24.86
CA ARG A 423 -10.31 -6.68 -25.16
C ARG A 423 -11.46 -7.22 -26.03
N THR A 424 -12.51 -6.43 -26.23
CA THR A 424 -13.65 -6.70 -27.11
C THR A 424 -13.26 -6.67 -28.59
N ASP A 425 -12.21 -5.90 -29.00
CA ASP A 425 -11.82 -5.81 -30.40
C ASP A 425 -10.94 -6.99 -30.84
N VAL A 426 -10.23 -7.63 -29.90
CA VAL A 426 -9.40 -8.82 -30.20
C VAL A 426 -10.25 -10.08 -30.27
N GLU A 427 -11.31 -10.21 -29.47
CA GLU A 427 -12.26 -11.33 -29.58
C GLU A 427 -13.12 -11.24 -30.86
N THR A 428 -13.46 -10.01 -31.26
CA THR A 428 -14.21 -9.80 -32.51
C THR A 428 -13.35 -10.05 -33.75
N ALA A 429 -12.06 -9.68 -33.68
CA ALA A 429 -11.11 -9.95 -34.77
C ALA A 429 -10.79 -11.46 -34.90
N ALA A 430 -10.57 -12.14 -33.77
CA ALA A 430 -10.35 -13.59 -33.71
C ALA A 430 -11.60 -14.38 -34.13
N GLY A 431 -12.80 -13.89 -33.82
CA GLY A 431 -14.08 -14.47 -34.24
C GLY A 431 -14.38 -14.29 -35.72
N VAL A 432 -13.87 -13.21 -36.34
CA VAL A 432 -14.02 -12.96 -37.76
C VAL A 432 -13.04 -13.80 -38.57
N GLU A 433 -11.81 -14.04 -38.12
CA GLU A 433 -10.85 -14.93 -38.77
C GLU A 433 -11.27 -16.42 -38.68
N ALA A 434 -11.85 -16.86 -37.55
CA ALA A 434 -12.37 -18.22 -37.44
C ALA A 434 -13.67 -18.45 -38.24
N GLY A 435 -14.44 -17.41 -38.55
CA GLY A 435 -15.65 -17.48 -39.34
C GLY A 435 -15.42 -17.49 -40.86
N THR A 436 -14.23 -17.09 -41.32
CA THR A 436 -13.88 -17.03 -42.78
C THR A 436 -13.24 -18.32 -43.28
N GLU A 437 -12.75 -19.21 -42.43
CA GLU A 437 -12.19 -20.52 -42.86
C GLU A 437 -13.23 -21.65 -42.96
N VAL A 438 -14.46 -21.48 -42.51
CA VAL A 438 -15.53 -22.52 -42.59
C VAL A 438 -16.47 -22.34 -43.81
N GLY A 439 -16.28 -21.29 -44.62
CA GLY A 439 -17.17 -20.93 -45.74
C GLY A 439 -16.67 -21.24 -47.15
N ALA A 440 -15.55 -21.94 -47.32
CA ALA A 440 -15.02 -22.25 -48.66
C ALA A 440 -14.83 -23.75 -48.88
N GLY A 441 -15.93 -24.46 -49.07
CA GLY A 441 -15.90 -25.90 -49.39
C GLY A 441 -17.27 -26.50 -49.60
N ASP A 442 -17.97 -26.12 -50.64
CA ASP A 442 -18.88 -27.04 -51.37
C ASP A 442 -19.28 -26.39 -52.72
N GLY A 443 -19.14 -27.17 -53.79
CA GLY A 443 -19.84 -26.91 -55.03
C GLY A 443 -19.07 -27.20 -56.32
N THR A 444 -19.53 -28.28 -56.97
CA THR A 444 -19.33 -28.71 -58.35
C THR A 444 -18.17 -29.67 -58.59
N GLY A 445 -18.35 -30.93 -58.87
CA GLY A 445 -19.25 -31.67 -59.76
C GLY A 445 -18.66 -31.89 -61.13
N ALA A 446 -18.33 -33.12 -61.47
CA ALA A 446 -18.38 -33.81 -62.75
C ALA A 446 -17.08 -34.48 -63.27
N ARG A 447 -17.14 -35.82 -63.25
CA ARG A 447 -16.93 -36.77 -64.38
C ARG A 447 -15.62 -36.76 -65.19
N ALA A 448 -15.02 -37.90 -65.14
CA ALA A 448 -14.79 -38.89 -66.18
C ALA A 448 -13.38 -39.48 -66.15
N GLU A 449 -13.37 -40.80 -66.01
CA GLU A 449 -12.74 -41.82 -66.90
C GLU A 449 -11.22 -41.96 -66.93
N ASP A 450 -10.84 -43.11 -66.46
CA ASP A 450 -10.11 -44.17 -67.22
C ASP A 450 -8.59 -44.10 -67.32
N GLY A 451 -7.99 -45.21 -66.96
CA GLY A 451 -6.75 -45.57 -67.63
C GLY A 451 -5.61 -46.09 -66.75
N THR A 452 -5.74 -47.37 -66.36
CA THR A 452 -4.61 -48.34 -66.47
C THR A 452 -3.24 -48.00 -65.96
N GLY A 453 -2.75 -48.77 -64.98
CA GLY A 453 -1.52 -49.46 -65.28
C GLY A 453 -0.44 -49.59 -64.21
N THR A 454 -0.35 -50.74 -63.69
CA THR A 454 0.86 -51.55 -63.36
C THR A 454 1.91 -51.05 -62.33
N ARG A 455 1.94 -51.82 -61.26
CA ARG A 455 2.99 -52.74 -60.78
C ARG A 455 4.31 -52.20 -60.21
N ALA A 456 4.57 -52.76 -59.03
CA ALA A 456 5.83 -53.31 -58.51
C ALA A 456 6.75 -52.23 -57.87
N GLY A 457 7.34 -52.45 -56.74
CA GLY A 457 7.66 -53.56 -55.93
C GLY A 457 8.49 -53.15 -54.72
N ALA A 458 8.29 -53.83 -53.72
CA ALA A 458 9.24 -54.46 -52.79
C ALA A 458 10.47 -53.66 -52.29
N GLY A 459 10.62 -53.66 -51.00
CA GLY A 459 11.91 -53.47 -50.36
C GLY A 459 11.81 -53.29 -48.87
N ILE A 460 11.66 -54.37 -48.14
CA ILE A 460 11.91 -54.56 -46.71
C ILE A 460 13.44 -54.39 -46.48
N VAL A 461 13.90 -53.77 -45.41
CA VAL A 461 14.93 -54.24 -44.51
C VAL A 461 14.86 -53.51 -43.18
N ALA A 462 14.70 -54.28 -42.12
CA ALA A 462 14.96 -53.93 -40.72
C ALA A 462 16.44 -54.18 -40.38
N GLU A 463 16.88 -53.60 -39.30
CA GLU A 463 18.03 -53.98 -38.42
C GLU A 463 18.63 -52.69 -37.86
N ASP A 464 19.12 -52.52 -36.68
CA ASP A 464 19.14 -53.30 -35.45
C ASP A 464 19.70 -52.35 -34.36
N VAL A 465 19.35 -52.54 -33.13
CA VAL A 465 19.91 -51.89 -31.94
C VAL A 465 21.23 -52.60 -31.61
N PRO A 466 22.24 -51.92 -31.02
CA PRO A 466 22.54 -52.31 -29.66
C PRO A 466 22.79 -51.17 -28.67
N LYS A 467 22.47 -51.54 -27.43
CA LYS A 467 22.89 -50.98 -26.15
C LYS A 467 24.43 -50.97 -26.02
N ASP A 468 24.90 -49.91 -25.41
CA ASP A 468 25.72 -50.00 -24.16
C ASP A 468 25.54 -48.68 -23.37
#